data_61742f65aa4fe5cc1e2cbbc974594ac4
#
_entry.id   61742f65aa4fe5cc1e2cbbc974594ac4
#
_cell.length_a   1.000
_cell.length_b   1.000
_cell.length_c   1.000
_cell.angle_alpha   90.00
_cell.angle_beta   90.00
_cell.angle_gamma   90.00
#
_symmetry.space_group_name_H-M   'P 1'
#
loop_
_entity.id
_entity.type
_entity.pdbx_description
1 polymer ?
#
loop_
_entity_poly.entity_id
_entity_poly.type
_entity_poly.pdbx_seq_one_letter_code
_entity_poly.pdbx_strand_id
1 'polypeptide(L)'
;MLAKVFVTLKNGVLDPQGKAIHHAATTIGYHTFADVRQGKYFEIRLDTGIDEGDARVEVEKFAHDVLSNPVIEDDRVELVQ
;
A
#
# COMPACT_ATOMS: atom_id res chain seq x y z
N MET A 1 2.96 14.79 12.74
CA MET A 1 2.53 14.40 11.39
C MET A 1 2.81 12.92 11.20
N LEU A 2 1.90 12.22 10.57
CA LEU A 2 2.01 10.80 10.28
C LEU A 2 1.97 10.58 8.78
N ALA A 3 2.89 9.77 8.25
CA ALA A 3 2.84 9.35 6.87
C ALA A 3 2.29 7.92 6.80
N LYS A 4 1.29 7.74 5.97
CA LYS A 4 0.70 6.42 5.68
C LYS A 4 1.15 6.02 4.28
N VAL A 5 1.79 4.85 4.17
CA VAL A 5 2.29 4.35 2.89
C VAL A 5 1.55 3.06 2.55
N PHE A 6 0.93 3.06 1.38
CA PHE A 6 0.22 1.90 0.85
C PHE A 6 1.02 1.34 -0.32
N VAL A 7 1.34 0.05 -0.26
CA VAL A 7 2.09 -0.64 -1.31
C VAL A 7 1.23 -1.78 -1.83
N THR A 8 0.94 -1.74 -3.13
CA THR A 8 0.07 -2.74 -3.77
C THR A 8 0.72 -3.25 -5.05
N LEU A 9 0.36 -4.46 -5.46
CA LEU A 9 0.83 -5.00 -6.72
C LEU A 9 0.24 -4.22 -7.89
N LYS A 10 1.05 -4.01 -8.93
CA LYS A 10 0.59 -3.39 -10.18
C LYS A 10 -0.51 -4.23 -10.82
N ASN A 11 -1.38 -3.58 -11.59
CA ASN A 11 -2.35 -4.29 -12.39
C ASN A 11 -1.64 -5.25 -13.35
N GLY A 12 -2.19 -6.44 -13.49
CA GLY A 12 -1.60 -7.48 -14.34
C GLY A 12 -0.58 -8.36 -13.64
N VAL A 13 -0.13 -7.99 -12.44
CA VAL A 13 0.74 -8.86 -11.64
C VAL A 13 -0.13 -9.81 -10.84
N LEU A 14 0.22 -11.10 -10.88
CA LEU A 14 -0.52 -12.13 -10.15
C LEU A 14 -0.42 -11.89 -8.64
N ASP A 15 -1.57 -11.96 -7.97
CA ASP A 15 -1.68 -11.85 -6.51
C ASP A 15 -2.26 -13.14 -5.95
N PRO A 16 -1.40 -14.16 -5.67
CA PRO A 16 -1.90 -15.44 -5.18
C PRO A 16 -2.60 -15.35 -3.83
N GLN A 17 -2.15 -14.42 -2.96
CA GLN A 17 -2.77 -14.23 -1.64
C GLN A 17 -4.15 -13.62 -1.77
N GLY A 18 -4.29 -12.59 -2.60
CA GLY A 18 -5.59 -11.97 -2.87
C GLY A 18 -6.57 -12.97 -3.49
N LYS A 19 -6.11 -13.78 -4.41
CA LYS A 19 -6.94 -14.83 -5.02
C LYS A 19 -7.39 -15.87 -4.01
N ALA A 20 -6.52 -16.29 -3.12
CA ALA A 20 -6.85 -17.26 -2.07
C ALA A 20 -7.90 -16.68 -1.11
N ILE A 21 -7.76 -15.41 -0.74
CA ILE A 21 -8.72 -14.72 0.11
C ILE A 21 -10.08 -14.62 -0.60
N HIS A 22 -10.08 -14.26 -1.87
CA HIS A 22 -11.31 -14.17 -2.65
C HIS A 22 -12.01 -15.53 -2.73
N HIS A 23 -11.27 -16.60 -2.97
CA HIS A 23 -11.83 -17.95 -3.02
C HIS A 23 -12.43 -18.33 -1.66
N ALA A 24 -11.73 -18.05 -0.57
CA ALA A 24 -12.22 -18.31 0.78
C ALA A 24 -13.51 -17.55 1.05
N ALA A 25 -13.59 -16.27 0.66
CA ALA A 25 -14.76 -15.46 0.84
C ALA A 25 -15.96 -16.06 0.09
N THR A 26 -15.77 -16.48 -1.13
CA THR A 26 -16.82 -17.12 -1.93
C THR A 26 -17.30 -18.41 -1.29
N THR A 27 -16.37 -19.21 -0.77
CA THR A 27 -16.69 -20.49 -0.11
C THR A 27 -17.59 -20.30 1.12
N ILE A 28 -17.39 -19.21 1.87
CA ILE A 28 -18.20 -18.96 3.07
C ILE A 28 -19.40 -18.04 2.84
N GLY A 29 -19.72 -17.71 1.60
CA GLY A 29 -20.97 -17.04 1.27
C GLY A 29 -20.89 -15.61 0.78
N TYR A 30 -19.71 -15.05 0.61
CA TYR A 30 -19.57 -13.69 0.07
C TYR A 30 -19.48 -13.75 -1.46
N HIS A 31 -20.60 -13.53 -2.13
CA HIS A 31 -20.69 -13.73 -3.60
C HIS A 31 -20.69 -12.43 -4.41
N THR A 32 -20.58 -11.28 -3.74
CA THR A 32 -20.63 -9.99 -4.44
C THR A 32 -19.23 -9.41 -4.73
N PHE A 33 -18.17 -10.07 -4.28
CA PHE A 33 -16.81 -9.58 -4.50
C PHE A 33 -16.31 -10.03 -5.86
N ALA A 34 -16.00 -9.08 -6.72
CA ALA A 34 -15.45 -9.38 -8.04
C ALA A 34 -13.98 -9.78 -7.95
N ASP A 35 -13.27 -9.22 -6.98
CA ASP A 35 -11.82 -9.43 -6.82
C ASP A 35 -11.40 -9.05 -5.41
N VAL A 36 -10.28 -9.61 -4.98
CA VAL A 36 -9.62 -9.22 -3.72
C VAL A 36 -8.13 -9.06 -4.00
N ARG A 37 -7.58 -7.91 -3.62
CA ARG A 37 -6.17 -7.61 -3.77
C ARG A 37 -5.58 -7.38 -2.39
N GLN A 38 -4.37 -7.90 -2.17
CA GLN A 38 -3.67 -7.73 -0.91
C GLN A 38 -2.47 -6.81 -1.11
N GLY A 39 -2.18 -5.98 -0.12
CA GLY A 39 -1.03 -5.09 -0.16
C GLY A 39 -0.43 -4.93 1.22
N LYS A 40 0.52 -4.01 1.33
CA LYS A 40 1.20 -3.67 2.57
C LYS A 40 0.83 -2.26 2.98
N TYR A 41 0.86 -2.02 4.29
CA TYR A 41 0.59 -0.71 4.86
C TYR A 41 1.65 -0.37 5.88
N PHE A 42 2.23 0.83 5.79
CA PHE A 42 3.26 1.31 6.71
C PHE A 42 2.85 2.65 7.31
N GLU A 43 3.17 2.84 8.58
CA GLU A 43 3.00 4.12 9.25
C GLU A 43 4.36 4.65 9.66
N ILE A 44 4.64 5.90 9.29
CA ILE A 44 5.89 6.57 9.61
C ILE A 44 5.57 7.83 10.39
N ARG A 45 6.00 7.89 11.64
CA ARG A 45 5.89 9.12 12.42
C ARG A 45 7.03 10.05 12.06
N LEU A 46 6.67 11.28 11.73
CA LEU A 46 7.64 12.29 11.34
C LEU A 46 7.94 13.18 12.55
N ASP A 47 9.18 13.61 12.64
CA ASP A 47 9.59 14.53 13.72
C ASP A 47 8.84 15.85 13.62
N THR A 48 8.69 16.52 14.76
CA THR A 48 8.03 17.82 14.80
C THR A 48 8.90 18.87 14.09
N GLY A 49 8.25 19.83 13.46
CA GLY A 49 8.95 20.92 12.78
C GLY A 49 9.39 20.64 11.37
N ILE A 50 9.10 19.46 10.85
CA ILE A 50 9.39 19.15 9.45
C ILE A 50 8.34 19.80 8.55
N ASP A 51 8.80 20.45 7.46
CA ASP A 51 7.93 20.99 6.45
C ASP A 51 7.18 19.88 5.72
N GLU A 52 5.88 20.06 5.50
CA GLU A 52 5.06 19.03 4.87
C GLU A 52 5.53 18.68 3.46
N GLY A 53 5.96 19.68 2.68
CA GLY A 53 6.48 19.42 1.33
C GLY A 53 7.76 18.59 1.35
N ASP A 54 8.68 18.92 2.26
CA ASP A 54 9.92 18.17 2.42
C ASP A 54 9.66 16.76 2.91
N ALA A 55 8.73 16.62 3.85
CA ALA A 55 8.35 15.31 4.38
C ALA A 55 7.78 14.42 3.29
N ARG A 56 6.90 14.97 2.44
CA ARG A 56 6.31 14.21 1.34
C ARG A 56 7.37 13.69 0.38
N VAL A 57 8.31 14.56 -0.03
CA VAL A 57 9.38 14.17 -0.96
C VAL A 57 10.22 13.04 -0.36
N GLU A 58 10.60 13.17 0.91
CA GLU A 58 11.41 12.17 1.57
C GLU A 58 10.69 10.84 1.73
N VAL A 59 9.43 10.88 2.16
CA VAL A 59 8.64 9.66 2.35
C VAL A 59 8.36 8.97 1.02
N GLU A 60 8.03 9.72 -0.02
CA GLU A 60 7.78 9.14 -1.35
C GLU A 60 9.03 8.46 -1.89
N LYS A 61 10.20 9.08 -1.72
CA LYS A 61 11.45 8.47 -2.15
C LYS A 61 11.75 7.20 -1.34
N PHE A 62 11.56 7.24 -0.04
CA PHE A 62 11.76 6.07 0.83
C PHE A 62 10.80 4.93 0.46
N ALA A 63 9.54 5.25 0.23
CA ALA A 63 8.54 4.25 -0.18
C ALA A 63 8.96 3.56 -1.48
N HIS A 64 9.39 4.33 -2.45
CA HIS A 64 9.81 3.80 -3.75
C HIS A 64 11.10 2.99 -3.64
N ASP A 65 12.09 3.47 -2.88
CA ASP A 65 13.43 2.86 -2.85
C ASP A 65 13.51 1.67 -1.89
N VAL A 66 12.71 1.67 -0.83
CA VAL A 66 12.87 0.70 0.27
C VAL A 66 11.63 -0.12 0.52
N LEU A 67 10.45 0.51 0.58
CA LEU A 67 9.23 -0.18 0.99
C LEU A 67 8.56 -0.97 -0.12
N SER A 68 8.74 -0.56 -1.37
CA SER A 68 8.12 -1.23 -2.51
C SER A 68 9.18 -1.83 -3.43
N ASN A 69 8.73 -2.78 -4.24
CA ASN A 69 9.49 -3.26 -5.38
C ASN A 69 8.90 -2.58 -6.63
N PRO A 70 9.53 -1.52 -7.17
CA PRO A 70 8.91 -0.73 -8.23
C PRO A 70 8.71 -1.49 -9.54
N VAL A 71 9.33 -2.65 -9.70
CA VAL A 71 9.11 -3.50 -10.87
C VAL A 71 7.70 -4.09 -10.87
N ILE A 72 7.19 -4.48 -9.70
CA ILE A 72 5.91 -5.19 -9.57
C ILE A 72 4.89 -4.48 -8.68
N GLU A 73 5.30 -3.44 -7.96
CA GLU A 73 4.43 -2.76 -6.98
C GLU A 73 4.32 -1.27 -7.26
N ASP A 74 3.17 -0.72 -6.88
CA ASP A 74 2.93 0.72 -6.81
C ASP A 74 2.91 1.13 -5.35
N ASP A 75 3.26 2.39 -5.08
CA ASP A 75 3.18 2.93 -3.74
C ASP A 75 2.38 4.24 -3.75
N ARG A 76 1.74 4.53 -2.62
CA ARG A 76 0.96 5.74 -2.43
C ARG A 76 1.18 6.27 -1.02
N VAL A 77 1.42 7.56 -0.89
CA VAL A 77 1.68 8.22 0.39
C VAL A 77 0.55 9.17 0.73
N GLU A 78 0.06 9.10 1.96
CA GLU A 78 -0.87 10.06 2.52
C GLU A 78 -0.26 10.66 3.77
N LEU A 79 -0.28 11.98 3.89
CA LEU A 79 0.18 12.69 5.08
C LEU A 79 -1.02 13.11 5.91
N VAL A 80 -0.96 12.82 7.21
CA VAL A 80 -2.01 13.16 8.18
C VAL A 80 -1.40 14.01 9.28
N GLN A 81 -2.01 15.13 9.57
CA GLN A 81 -1.54 16.05 10.61
C GLN A 81 -1.78 15.51 12.02
#